data_e1e50b05f7bf964136d06434e22cecad
#
_entry.id   e1e50b05f7bf964136d06434e22cecad
#
_cell.length_a   1.000
_cell.length_b   1.000
_cell.length_c   1.000
_cell.angle_alpha   90.00
_cell.angle_beta   90.00
_cell.angle_gamma   90.00
#
_symmetry.space_group_name_H-M   'P 1'
#
loop_
_entity.id
_entity.type
_entity.pdbx_description
1 polymer ?
#
loop_
_entity_poly.entity_id
_entity_poly.type
_entity_poly.pdbx_seq_one_letter_code
_entity_poly.pdbx_strand_id
1 'polypeptide(L)'
;SNNTTLSSSTFISPTDFSGRNIHFGVREHAMGAICNGITLHGGLRAYCATFAVFSDYMRPAIRLAALMKIPTLFIFTHDSFAVGEDGPTHQPIEHMAALRAIPDLNVLRPADALETFAAWEYAWKQKNKPTTLLLTRQDLSHLNEIYPSDRTYSKLLLAMEHGAYIVKDYHDASLPNKLVLIATGSEVEIALKTALQLETANTRKTNHEKVNLTCRVVSIPNVAALCVNPWKLNELVPKNVPTIGIEAGATMNLAEVCGRNG
;
A
#
# COMPACT_ATOMS: atom_id res chain seq x y z
N SER A 1 7.48 -14.27 7.98
CA SER A 1 8.77 -13.78 7.45
C SER A 1 9.72 -13.49 8.60
N ASN A 2 10.95 -13.99 8.51
CA ASN A 2 11.97 -13.78 9.57
C ASN A 2 12.30 -12.29 9.75
N ASN A 3 12.17 -11.50 8.70
CA ASN A 3 12.45 -10.05 8.72
C ASN A 3 11.39 -9.21 9.44
N THR A 4 10.30 -9.81 9.90
CA THR A 4 9.23 -9.14 10.63
C THR A 4 9.21 -9.47 12.12
N THR A 5 10.16 -10.24 12.62
CA THR A 5 10.35 -10.50 14.04
C THR A 5 10.99 -9.31 14.75
N LEU A 6 10.69 -9.15 16.03
CA LEU A 6 11.35 -8.16 16.87
C LEU A 6 12.79 -8.60 17.15
N SER A 7 13.76 -7.93 16.55
CA SER A 7 15.21 -8.26 16.71
C SER A 7 15.72 -8.09 18.14
N SER A 8 15.05 -7.23 18.91
CA SER A 8 15.37 -6.96 20.31
C SER A 8 14.76 -7.94 21.32
N SER A 9 14.08 -9.00 20.86
CA SER A 9 13.37 -9.92 21.75
C SER A 9 13.58 -11.38 21.34
N THR A 10 13.61 -12.26 22.35
CA THR A 10 13.68 -13.71 22.19
C THR A 10 12.34 -14.30 21.74
N PHE A 11 12.35 -15.60 21.44
CA PHE A 11 11.16 -16.37 21.10
C PHE A 11 10.55 -17.01 22.35
N ILE A 12 9.23 -17.04 22.40
CA ILE A 12 8.49 -17.79 23.41
C ILE A 12 8.70 -19.28 23.15
N SER A 13 8.99 -20.03 24.22
CA SER A 13 9.15 -21.49 24.21
C SER A 13 8.32 -22.12 25.32
N PRO A 14 8.14 -23.45 25.35
CA PRO A 14 7.43 -24.13 26.43
C PRO A 14 8.03 -23.91 27.83
N THR A 15 9.31 -23.55 27.91
CA THR A 15 10.05 -23.34 29.16
C THR A 15 10.39 -21.89 29.44
N ASP A 16 10.18 -20.98 28.46
CA ASP A 16 10.46 -19.53 28.60
C ASP A 16 9.41 -18.70 27.88
N PHE A 17 8.61 -17.99 28.65
CA PHE A 17 7.55 -17.08 28.18
C PHE A 17 7.96 -15.61 28.19
N SER A 18 9.22 -15.28 28.48
CA SER A 18 9.70 -13.89 28.56
C SER A 18 9.83 -13.21 27.19
N GLY A 19 9.92 -13.98 26.11
CA GLY A 19 10.04 -13.48 24.75
C GLY A 19 8.79 -12.78 24.24
N ARG A 20 8.93 -12.10 23.11
CA ARG A 20 7.83 -11.42 22.41
C ARG A 20 7.57 -11.92 20.99
N ASN A 21 8.39 -12.86 20.53
CA ASN A 21 8.23 -13.49 19.22
C ASN A 21 7.64 -14.89 19.38
N ILE A 22 6.70 -15.26 18.50
CA ILE A 22 6.09 -16.58 18.46
C ILE A 22 6.28 -17.17 17.06
N HIS A 23 6.87 -18.35 16.98
CA HIS A 23 6.93 -19.11 15.73
C HIS A 23 5.69 -19.99 15.58
N PHE A 24 4.97 -19.80 14.47
CA PHE A 24 3.76 -20.56 14.17
C PHE A 24 3.99 -21.73 13.21
N GLY A 25 5.13 -21.76 12.51
CA GLY A 25 5.32 -22.66 11.37
C GLY A 25 4.32 -22.34 10.25
N VAL A 26 3.97 -23.31 9.44
CA VAL A 26 3.02 -23.17 8.33
C VAL A 26 1.59 -23.28 8.87
N ARG A 27 1.09 -22.23 9.51
CA ARG A 27 -0.23 -22.18 10.18
C ARG A 27 -0.84 -20.77 10.13
N GLU A 28 -1.01 -20.21 8.95
CA GLU A 28 -1.44 -18.81 8.73
C GLU A 28 -2.80 -18.52 9.39
N HIS A 29 -3.78 -19.41 9.24
CA HIS A 29 -5.08 -19.25 9.87
C HIS A 29 -4.98 -19.20 11.40
N ALA A 30 -4.27 -20.15 11.99
CA ALA A 30 -4.08 -20.21 13.44
C ALA A 30 -3.29 -18.99 13.94
N MET A 31 -2.27 -18.54 13.22
CA MET A 31 -1.50 -17.33 13.54
C MET A 31 -2.42 -16.11 13.60
N GLY A 32 -3.23 -15.89 12.57
CA GLY A 32 -4.17 -14.78 12.53
C GLY A 32 -5.23 -14.84 13.63
N ALA A 33 -5.79 -16.04 13.87
CA ALA A 33 -6.80 -16.25 14.92
C ALA A 33 -6.23 -16.03 16.34
N ILE A 34 -5.00 -16.47 16.60
CA ILE A 34 -4.32 -16.25 17.88
C ILE A 34 -4.03 -14.77 18.09
N CYS A 35 -3.57 -14.06 17.07
CA CYS A 35 -3.38 -12.59 17.14
C CYS A 35 -4.68 -11.85 17.43
N ASN A 36 -5.80 -12.28 16.83
CA ASN A 36 -7.12 -11.77 17.16
C ASN A 36 -7.48 -12.03 18.64
N GLY A 37 -7.23 -13.24 19.12
CA GLY A 37 -7.48 -13.62 20.51
C GLY A 37 -6.66 -12.81 21.50
N ILE A 38 -5.37 -12.60 21.25
CA ILE A 38 -4.49 -11.77 22.10
C ILE A 38 -5.01 -10.32 22.14
N THR A 39 -5.34 -9.76 20.97
CA THR A 39 -5.83 -8.38 20.87
C THR A 39 -7.19 -8.22 21.56
N LEU A 40 -8.07 -9.21 21.43
CA LEU A 40 -9.41 -9.21 22.05
C LEU A 40 -9.35 -9.37 23.57
N HIS A 41 -8.41 -10.19 24.08
CA HIS A 41 -8.19 -10.36 25.51
C HIS A 41 -7.79 -9.04 26.20
N GLY A 42 -7.08 -8.19 25.46
CA GLY A 42 -6.59 -6.90 25.97
C GLY A 42 -5.27 -7.00 26.73
N GLY A 43 -4.72 -5.83 27.09
CA GLY A 43 -3.41 -5.72 27.76
C GLY A 43 -2.21 -5.85 26.83
N LEU A 44 -2.33 -6.57 25.70
CA LEU A 44 -1.32 -6.70 24.66
C LEU A 44 -1.93 -6.40 23.30
N ARG A 45 -1.07 -5.97 22.38
CA ARG A 45 -1.42 -5.82 20.98
C ARG A 45 -0.45 -6.62 20.13
N ALA A 46 -1.00 -7.52 19.33
CA ALA A 46 -0.23 -8.41 18.48
C ALA A 46 -0.25 -7.96 17.02
N TYR A 47 0.82 -8.26 16.31
CA TYR A 47 0.82 -8.32 14.85
C TYR A 47 1.34 -9.67 14.39
N CYS A 48 0.96 -10.08 13.19
CA CYS A 48 1.47 -11.29 12.57
C CYS A 48 1.90 -11.03 11.14
N ALA A 49 2.81 -11.86 10.62
CA ALA A 49 3.40 -11.62 9.32
C ALA A 49 3.63 -12.92 8.53
N THR A 50 3.33 -12.86 7.23
CA THR A 50 3.65 -13.89 6.25
C THR A 50 3.77 -13.27 4.85
N PHE A 51 3.94 -14.08 3.78
CA PHE A 51 3.89 -13.59 2.40
C PHE A 51 2.45 -13.28 1.99
N ALA A 52 2.27 -12.31 1.09
CA ALA A 52 0.94 -11.84 0.70
C ALA A 52 0.08 -12.93 0.06
N VAL A 53 0.66 -13.84 -0.71
CA VAL A 53 -0.05 -14.98 -1.30
C VAL A 53 -0.72 -15.85 -0.24
N PHE A 54 -0.12 -15.99 0.95
CA PHE A 54 -0.68 -16.80 2.05
C PHE A 54 -1.79 -16.08 2.82
N SER A 55 -2.15 -14.86 2.44
CA SER A 55 -3.38 -14.23 2.92
C SER A 55 -4.62 -15.08 2.60
N ASP A 56 -4.59 -15.91 1.56
CA ASP A 56 -5.68 -16.83 1.24
C ASP A 56 -5.96 -17.81 2.36
N TYR A 57 -4.90 -18.34 3.00
CA TYR A 57 -5.07 -19.24 4.16
C TYR A 57 -5.47 -18.50 5.43
N MET A 58 -5.14 -17.21 5.57
CA MET A 58 -5.46 -16.39 6.73
C MET A 58 -6.81 -15.64 6.58
N ARG A 59 -7.36 -15.54 5.40
CA ARG A 59 -8.54 -14.72 5.06
C ARG A 59 -9.70 -14.85 6.04
N PRO A 60 -10.14 -16.05 6.51
CA PRO A 60 -11.23 -16.13 7.46
C PRO A 60 -10.93 -15.42 8.79
N ALA A 61 -9.70 -15.51 9.29
CA ALA A 61 -9.28 -14.83 10.50
C ALA A 61 -9.26 -13.29 10.33
N ILE A 62 -8.80 -12.81 9.17
CA ILE A 62 -8.81 -11.37 8.81
C ILE A 62 -10.26 -10.87 8.74
N ARG A 63 -11.14 -11.60 8.05
CA ARG A 63 -12.54 -11.25 7.92
C ARG A 63 -13.25 -11.20 9.29
N LEU A 64 -12.96 -12.14 10.17
CA LEU A 64 -13.50 -12.13 11.54
C LEU A 64 -12.97 -10.94 12.34
N ALA A 65 -11.70 -10.57 12.22
CA ALA A 65 -11.17 -9.37 12.86
C ALA A 65 -11.94 -8.12 12.43
N ALA A 66 -12.24 -7.98 11.13
CA ALA A 66 -13.02 -6.87 10.61
C ALA A 66 -14.46 -6.88 11.13
N LEU A 67 -15.15 -8.02 11.08
CA LEU A 67 -16.52 -8.19 11.59
C LEU A 67 -16.64 -7.91 13.08
N MET A 68 -15.66 -8.34 13.87
CA MET A 68 -15.62 -8.16 15.34
C MET A 68 -15.00 -6.81 15.74
N LYS A 69 -14.56 -5.99 14.78
CA LYS A 69 -13.90 -4.70 15.02
C LYS A 69 -12.66 -4.79 15.92
N ILE A 70 -11.85 -5.83 15.69
CA ILE A 70 -10.62 -6.07 16.43
C ILE A 70 -9.45 -5.39 15.70
N PRO A 71 -8.68 -4.48 16.31
CA PRO A 71 -7.62 -3.75 15.66
C PRO A 71 -6.32 -4.56 15.54
N THR A 72 -6.42 -5.79 15.05
CA THR A 72 -5.27 -6.66 14.77
C THR A 72 -4.51 -6.14 13.56
N LEU A 73 -3.18 -6.24 13.59
CA LEU A 73 -2.31 -5.83 12.49
C LEU A 73 -1.75 -7.05 11.77
N PHE A 74 -2.02 -7.14 10.48
CA PHE A 74 -1.56 -8.20 9.59
C PHE A 74 -0.52 -7.64 8.62
N ILE A 75 0.69 -8.18 8.63
CA ILE A 75 1.79 -7.75 7.77
C ILE A 75 1.99 -8.79 6.67
N PHE A 76 1.86 -8.37 5.43
CA PHE A 76 2.10 -9.21 4.27
C PHE A 76 3.28 -8.67 3.47
N THR A 77 4.37 -9.43 3.44
CA THR A 77 5.52 -9.15 2.59
C THR A 77 5.37 -9.84 1.24
N HIS A 78 6.23 -9.53 0.27
CA HIS A 78 6.15 -10.13 -1.07
C HIS A 78 4.78 -9.87 -1.73
N ASP A 79 4.40 -8.58 -1.78
CA ASP A 79 3.05 -8.10 -2.03
C ASP A 79 2.61 -8.15 -3.50
N SER A 80 3.51 -8.51 -4.43
CA SER A 80 3.24 -8.51 -5.86
C SER A 80 3.90 -9.69 -6.58
N PHE A 81 3.77 -9.77 -7.91
CA PHE A 81 4.47 -10.76 -8.71
C PHE A 81 6.00 -10.56 -8.75
N ALA A 82 6.52 -9.45 -8.24
CA ALA A 82 7.96 -9.18 -8.16
C ALA A 82 8.61 -9.88 -6.95
N VAL A 83 8.37 -11.18 -6.80
CA VAL A 83 8.92 -12.00 -5.70
C VAL A 83 10.20 -12.76 -6.06
N GLY A 84 10.64 -12.68 -7.32
CA GLY A 84 11.85 -13.33 -7.81
C GLY A 84 11.62 -14.81 -8.16
N GLU A 85 12.55 -15.66 -7.74
CA GLU A 85 12.65 -17.08 -8.15
C GLU A 85 11.62 -18.01 -7.50
N ASP A 86 10.84 -17.55 -6.53
CA ASP A 86 9.79 -18.36 -5.88
C ASP A 86 8.70 -18.83 -6.86
N GLY A 87 8.53 -18.11 -7.98
CA GLY A 87 7.64 -18.48 -9.07
C GLY A 87 6.16 -18.21 -8.85
N PRO A 88 5.29 -18.68 -9.78
CA PRO A 88 3.88 -18.31 -9.83
C PRO A 88 3.07 -18.69 -8.59
N THR A 89 3.46 -19.75 -7.89
CA THR A 89 2.78 -20.20 -6.66
C THR A 89 2.90 -19.23 -5.49
N HIS A 90 3.82 -18.26 -5.58
CA HIS A 90 4.11 -17.28 -4.54
C HIS A 90 3.84 -15.84 -5.00
N GLN A 91 3.35 -15.65 -6.22
CA GLN A 91 3.07 -14.35 -6.83
C GLN A 91 1.61 -13.93 -6.61
N PRO A 92 1.31 -13.03 -5.68
CA PRO A 92 -0.04 -12.52 -5.50
C PRO A 92 -0.45 -11.63 -6.69
N ILE A 93 -1.63 -11.86 -7.25
CA ILE A 93 -2.24 -11.09 -8.34
C ILE A 93 -3.56 -10.47 -7.89
N GLU A 94 -4.53 -11.31 -7.51
CA GLU A 94 -5.88 -10.89 -7.07
C GLU A 94 -5.97 -10.62 -5.56
N HIS A 95 -4.97 -10.99 -4.79
CA HIS A 95 -4.97 -10.97 -3.32
C HIS A 95 -5.22 -9.57 -2.75
N MET A 96 -4.63 -8.52 -3.38
CA MET A 96 -4.88 -7.13 -2.97
C MET A 96 -6.34 -6.73 -3.16
N ALA A 97 -6.92 -7.04 -4.33
CA ALA A 97 -8.34 -6.79 -4.60
C ALA A 97 -9.24 -7.52 -3.62
N ALA A 98 -8.91 -8.78 -3.37
CA ALA A 98 -9.66 -9.64 -2.47
C ALA A 98 -9.59 -9.18 -1.00
N LEU A 99 -8.47 -8.63 -0.55
CA LEU A 99 -8.35 -8.00 0.77
C LEU A 99 -9.12 -6.68 0.83
N ARG A 100 -9.01 -5.82 -0.19
CA ARG A 100 -9.74 -4.55 -0.30
C ARG A 100 -11.27 -4.75 -0.32
N ALA A 101 -11.74 -5.91 -0.81
CA ALA A 101 -13.16 -6.26 -0.80
C ALA A 101 -13.72 -6.64 0.58
N ILE A 102 -12.90 -6.81 1.62
CA ILE A 102 -13.37 -7.09 2.98
C ILE A 102 -13.84 -5.78 3.63
N PRO A 103 -15.14 -5.65 3.98
CA PRO A 103 -15.64 -4.47 4.66
C PRO A 103 -14.92 -4.22 6.00
N ASP A 104 -14.72 -2.96 6.35
CA ASP A 104 -14.06 -2.53 7.60
C ASP A 104 -12.60 -3.01 7.80
N LEU A 105 -11.94 -3.49 6.75
CA LEU A 105 -10.51 -3.75 6.74
C LEU A 105 -9.76 -2.55 6.13
N ASN A 106 -8.78 -2.01 6.86
CA ASN A 106 -7.82 -1.08 6.27
C ASN A 106 -6.76 -1.88 5.50
N VAL A 107 -6.57 -1.60 4.23
CA VAL A 107 -5.53 -2.22 3.39
C VAL A 107 -4.58 -1.14 2.92
N LEU A 108 -3.39 -1.10 3.50
CA LEU A 108 -2.37 -0.09 3.24
C LEU A 108 -1.24 -0.69 2.41
N ARG A 109 -0.82 0.00 1.37
CA ARG A 109 0.31 -0.38 0.52
C ARG A 109 1.25 0.81 0.35
N PRO A 110 2.20 1.01 1.29
CA PRO A 110 3.10 2.15 1.30
C PRO A 110 4.19 2.03 0.22
N ALA A 111 4.65 3.18 -0.30
CA ALA A 111 5.56 3.30 -1.43
C ALA A 111 7.04 3.38 -1.05
N ASP A 112 7.36 3.80 0.15
CA ASP A 112 8.74 3.92 0.66
C ASP A 112 8.80 3.83 2.19
N ALA A 113 9.99 4.01 2.78
CA ALA A 113 10.18 3.93 4.22
C ALA A 113 9.36 4.97 5.00
N LEU A 114 9.19 6.19 4.48
CA LEU A 114 8.42 7.24 5.15
C LEU A 114 6.92 6.93 5.15
N GLU A 115 6.39 6.47 4.02
CA GLU A 115 5.00 5.99 3.97
C GLU A 115 4.81 4.75 4.85
N THR A 116 5.77 3.83 4.88
CA THR A 116 5.71 2.65 5.75
C THR A 116 5.64 3.04 7.22
N PHE A 117 6.44 4.00 7.65
CA PHE A 117 6.40 4.50 9.03
C PHE A 117 5.04 5.14 9.36
N ALA A 118 4.52 5.99 8.46
CA ALA A 118 3.19 6.59 8.63
C ALA A 118 2.07 5.53 8.66
N ALA A 119 2.18 4.50 7.81
CA ALA A 119 1.21 3.40 7.76
C ALA A 119 1.22 2.56 9.06
N TRP A 120 2.39 2.31 9.63
CA TRP A 120 2.53 1.65 10.93
C TRP A 120 1.87 2.46 12.05
N GLU A 121 2.16 3.77 12.13
CA GLU A 121 1.55 4.64 13.13
C GLU A 121 0.03 4.71 12.96
N TYR A 122 -0.45 4.90 11.73
CA TYR A 122 -1.88 4.87 11.44
C TYR A 122 -2.53 3.56 11.89
N ALA A 123 -1.93 2.42 11.53
CA ALA A 123 -2.42 1.10 11.91
C ALA A 123 -2.42 0.91 13.43
N TRP A 124 -1.39 1.39 14.11
CA TRP A 124 -1.27 1.28 15.56
C TRP A 124 -2.28 2.14 16.32
N LYS A 125 -2.69 3.26 15.74
CA LYS A 125 -3.73 4.13 16.30
C LYS A 125 -5.17 3.60 16.15
N GLN A 126 -5.39 2.61 15.28
CA GLN A 126 -6.72 2.03 15.10
C GLN A 126 -7.19 1.36 16.40
N LYS A 127 -8.47 1.56 16.76
CA LYS A 127 -9.07 0.97 17.97
C LYS A 127 -10.12 -0.09 17.65
N ASN A 128 -10.73 0.00 16.48
CA ASN A 128 -11.90 -0.81 16.11
C ASN A 128 -11.87 -1.31 14.66
N LYS A 129 -10.73 -1.21 13.99
CA LYS A 129 -10.56 -1.73 12.64
C LYS A 129 -9.22 -2.47 12.52
N PRO A 130 -9.19 -3.70 11.97
CA PRO A 130 -7.95 -4.34 11.63
C PRO A 130 -7.28 -3.62 10.46
N THR A 131 -5.97 -3.75 10.39
CA THR A 131 -5.18 -3.18 9.30
C THR A 131 -4.27 -4.22 8.69
N THR A 132 -4.23 -4.24 7.38
CA THR A 132 -3.28 -5.02 6.60
C THR A 132 -2.23 -4.09 6.00
N LEU A 133 -0.96 -4.36 6.23
CA LEU A 133 0.17 -3.72 5.54
C LEU A 133 0.71 -4.65 4.46
N LEU A 134 0.70 -4.19 3.23
CA LEU A 134 1.26 -4.89 2.07
C LEU A 134 2.63 -4.28 1.76
N LEU A 135 3.69 -5.06 1.96
CA LEU A 135 5.07 -4.64 1.83
C LEU A 135 5.77 -5.44 0.74
N THR A 136 6.55 -4.76 -0.07
CA THR A 136 7.27 -5.37 -1.17
C THR A 136 8.48 -6.20 -0.68
N ARG A 137 8.99 -7.09 -1.54
CA ARG A 137 10.22 -7.85 -1.32
C ARG A 137 11.47 -7.03 -1.60
N GLN A 138 11.43 -6.25 -2.66
CA GLN A 138 12.58 -5.47 -3.11
C GLN A 138 12.81 -4.22 -2.26
N ASP A 139 14.05 -3.75 -2.25
CA ASP A 139 14.39 -2.46 -1.69
C ASP A 139 13.79 -1.34 -2.54
N LEU A 140 13.30 -0.30 -1.87
CA LEU A 140 12.70 0.86 -2.50
C LEU A 140 13.51 2.12 -2.20
N SER A 141 13.64 2.97 -3.23
CA SER A 141 14.26 4.28 -3.08
C SER A 141 13.37 5.22 -2.25
N HIS A 142 13.97 6.16 -1.54
CA HIS A 142 13.21 7.28 -0.99
C HIS A 142 12.70 8.17 -2.13
N LEU A 143 11.40 8.37 -2.23
CA LEU A 143 10.82 9.16 -3.33
C LEU A 143 11.36 10.60 -3.37
N ASN A 144 11.75 11.19 -2.24
CA ASN A 144 12.35 12.51 -2.19
C ASN A 144 13.76 12.59 -2.81
N GLU A 145 14.47 11.47 -2.94
CA GLU A 145 15.74 11.39 -3.67
C GLU A 145 15.54 11.43 -5.19
N ILE A 146 14.37 10.94 -5.66
CA ILE A 146 14.01 10.95 -7.07
C ILE A 146 13.43 12.30 -7.48
N TYR A 147 12.54 12.84 -6.64
CA TYR A 147 11.88 14.13 -6.84
C TYR A 147 11.67 14.82 -5.51
N PRO A 148 12.37 15.93 -5.23
CA PRO A 148 12.17 16.72 -4.01
C PRO A 148 10.73 17.22 -3.94
N SER A 149 9.98 16.75 -2.96
CA SER A 149 8.59 17.11 -2.75
C SER A 149 8.30 17.36 -1.28
N ASP A 150 7.28 18.15 -0.99
CA ASP A 150 6.85 18.47 0.38
C ASP A 150 6.07 17.29 0.99
N ARG A 151 6.77 16.18 1.24
CA ARG A 151 6.27 14.96 1.88
C ARG A 151 6.59 14.96 3.37
N THR A 152 5.98 15.90 4.10
CA THR A 152 6.13 15.93 5.55
C THR A 152 5.42 14.72 6.18
N TYR A 153 5.92 14.26 7.31
CA TYR A 153 5.34 13.14 8.04
C TYR A 153 3.84 13.31 8.33
N SER A 154 3.44 14.53 8.74
CA SER A 154 2.02 14.83 8.99
C SER A 154 1.14 14.70 7.75
N LYS A 155 1.63 15.10 6.57
CA LYS A 155 0.92 14.89 5.30
C LYS A 155 0.78 13.41 4.95
N LEU A 156 1.82 12.62 5.20
CA LEU A 156 1.76 11.18 4.96
C LEU A 156 0.79 10.47 5.91
N LEU A 157 0.75 10.88 7.17
CA LEU A 157 -0.22 10.33 8.13
C LEU A 157 -1.67 10.65 7.72
N LEU A 158 -1.94 11.89 7.26
CA LEU A 158 -3.23 12.27 6.67
C LEU A 158 -3.54 11.49 5.39
N ALA A 159 -2.53 11.16 4.59
CA ALA A 159 -2.72 10.35 3.40
C ALA A 159 -3.16 8.92 3.73
N MET A 160 -2.70 8.33 4.84
CA MET A 160 -3.21 7.04 5.30
C MET A 160 -4.69 7.11 5.67
N GLU A 161 -5.14 8.24 6.24
CA GLU A 161 -6.53 8.45 6.64
C GLU A 161 -7.44 8.78 5.45
N HIS A 162 -6.99 9.66 4.55
CA HIS A 162 -7.79 10.16 3.41
C HIS A 162 -7.55 9.40 2.10
N GLY A 163 -6.63 8.47 2.09
CA GLY A 163 -6.39 7.52 1.01
C GLY A 163 -5.22 7.85 0.10
N ALA A 164 -4.93 9.13 -0.17
CA ALA A 164 -3.94 9.51 -1.19
C ALA A 164 -3.38 10.92 -0.99
N TYR A 165 -2.27 11.18 -1.70
CA TYR A 165 -1.67 12.52 -1.79
C TYR A 165 -0.88 12.70 -3.10
N ILE A 166 -0.61 13.96 -3.47
CA ILE A 166 0.20 14.29 -4.64
C ILE A 166 1.69 14.18 -4.29
N VAL A 167 2.41 13.30 -4.97
CA VAL A 167 3.89 13.17 -4.89
C VAL A 167 4.54 14.23 -5.75
N LYS A 168 4.03 14.44 -6.97
CA LYS A 168 4.46 15.44 -7.93
C LYS A 168 3.25 16.08 -8.58
N ASP A 169 3.14 17.39 -8.55
CA ASP A 169 2.08 18.10 -9.27
C ASP A 169 2.55 18.53 -10.68
N TYR A 170 1.64 19.03 -11.47
CA TYR A 170 1.91 19.60 -12.78
C TYR A 170 2.99 20.69 -12.65
N HIS A 171 4.04 20.61 -13.45
CA HIS A 171 5.08 21.65 -13.46
C HIS A 171 4.58 22.97 -14.07
N ASP A 172 3.59 22.87 -14.98
CA ASP A 172 2.86 24.00 -15.54
C ASP A 172 1.39 23.61 -15.75
N ALA A 173 0.52 24.12 -14.90
CA ALA A 173 -0.91 23.85 -14.96
C ALA A 173 -1.63 24.55 -16.13
N SER A 174 -0.97 25.46 -16.84
CA SER A 174 -1.52 26.15 -18.02
C SER A 174 -1.41 25.31 -19.30
N LEU A 175 -0.54 24.28 -19.31
CA LEU A 175 -0.36 23.41 -20.47
C LEU A 175 -1.66 22.67 -20.81
N PRO A 176 -1.97 22.53 -22.14
CA PRO A 176 -3.21 21.93 -22.59
C PRO A 176 -3.28 20.43 -22.32
N ASN A 177 -2.13 19.72 -22.42
CA ASN A 177 -2.09 18.28 -22.27
C ASN A 177 -1.66 17.92 -20.85
N LYS A 178 -2.56 17.32 -20.10
CA LYS A 178 -2.36 16.86 -18.73
C LYS A 178 -2.54 15.36 -18.64
N LEU A 179 -1.73 14.72 -17.79
CA LEU A 179 -1.84 13.30 -17.48
C LEU A 179 -1.74 13.12 -15.96
N VAL A 180 -2.58 12.26 -15.41
CA VAL A 180 -2.45 11.80 -14.03
C VAL A 180 -1.94 10.36 -14.03
N LEU A 181 -0.85 10.11 -13.32
CA LEU A 181 -0.36 8.77 -13.02
C LEU A 181 -0.68 8.47 -11.56
N ILE A 182 -1.47 7.44 -11.32
CA ILE A 182 -1.79 6.98 -9.96
C ILE A 182 -1.12 5.65 -9.71
N ALA A 183 -0.58 5.46 -8.51
CA ALA A 183 0.07 4.22 -8.15
C ALA A 183 -0.03 3.93 -6.65
N THR A 184 0.21 2.68 -6.27
CA THR A 184 0.34 2.23 -4.89
C THR A 184 1.66 1.50 -4.69
N GLY A 185 2.21 1.50 -3.48
CA GLY A 185 3.39 0.72 -3.15
C GLY A 185 4.59 1.01 -4.06
N SER A 186 5.30 -0.04 -4.43
CA SER A 186 6.52 0.04 -5.25
C SER A 186 6.33 0.71 -6.62
N GLU A 187 5.11 0.74 -7.15
CA GLU A 187 4.85 1.32 -8.46
C GLU A 187 4.77 2.85 -8.44
N VAL A 188 4.72 3.49 -7.27
CA VAL A 188 4.80 4.96 -7.16
C VAL A 188 6.14 5.49 -7.66
N GLU A 189 7.24 4.77 -7.40
CA GLU A 189 8.56 5.10 -7.95
C GLU A 189 8.54 5.03 -9.48
N ILE A 190 7.92 4.00 -10.04
CA ILE A 190 7.79 3.82 -11.50
C ILE A 190 6.97 4.96 -12.11
N ALA A 191 5.83 5.28 -11.51
CA ALA A 191 4.99 6.40 -11.96
C ALA A 191 5.76 7.73 -11.95
N LEU A 192 6.53 7.98 -10.90
CA LEU A 192 7.31 9.21 -10.75
C LEU A 192 8.42 9.30 -11.81
N LYS A 193 9.20 8.25 -12.01
CA LYS A 193 10.23 8.18 -13.05
C LYS A 193 9.62 8.34 -14.45
N THR A 194 8.48 7.71 -14.70
CA THR A 194 7.77 7.82 -15.98
C THR A 194 7.30 9.26 -16.24
N ALA A 195 6.72 9.93 -15.26
CA ALA A 195 6.30 11.33 -15.38
C ALA A 195 7.48 12.24 -15.77
N LEU A 196 8.62 12.10 -15.08
CA LEU A 196 9.82 12.89 -15.35
C LEU A 196 10.39 12.62 -16.76
N GLN A 197 10.38 11.35 -17.20
CA GLN A 197 10.82 10.99 -18.56
C GLN A 197 9.89 11.55 -19.64
N LEU A 198 8.57 11.46 -19.47
CA LEU A 198 7.59 12.00 -20.42
C LEU A 198 7.73 13.52 -20.57
N GLU A 199 7.88 14.25 -19.47
CA GLU A 199 8.08 15.70 -19.51
C GLU A 199 9.43 16.09 -20.15
N THR A 200 10.49 15.32 -19.89
CA THR A 200 11.83 15.53 -20.51
C THR A 200 11.80 15.23 -22.00
N ALA A 201 11.15 14.16 -22.43
CA ALA A 201 11.03 13.78 -23.84
C ALA A 201 10.32 14.87 -24.67
N ASN A 202 9.33 15.56 -24.09
CA ASN A 202 8.63 16.69 -24.71
C ASN A 202 9.52 17.91 -25.00
N THR A 203 10.66 18.03 -24.30
CA THR A 203 11.60 19.15 -24.51
C THR A 203 12.60 18.86 -25.64
N ARG A 204 12.77 17.58 -26.04
CA ARG A 204 13.68 17.21 -27.13
C ARG A 204 13.00 17.40 -28.47
N LYS A 205 13.62 18.20 -29.35
CA LYS A 205 13.18 18.45 -30.73
C LYS A 205 13.33 17.13 -31.52
N THR A 206 12.27 16.40 -31.71
CA THR A 206 12.12 15.43 -32.79
C THR A 206 11.15 16.05 -33.81
N ASN A 207 11.18 15.62 -35.06
CA ASN A 207 10.38 16.15 -36.18
C ASN A 207 8.84 16.03 -36.01
N HIS A 208 8.38 15.70 -34.81
CA HIS A 208 6.96 15.68 -34.43
C HIS A 208 6.66 16.87 -33.52
N GLU A 209 5.45 17.40 -33.63
CA GLU A 209 4.93 18.53 -32.83
C GLU A 209 5.17 18.29 -31.34
N LYS A 210 5.62 19.33 -30.62
CA LYS A 210 5.74 19.31 -29.16
C LYS A 210 4.36 19.06 -28.53
N VAL A 211 4.21 17.96 -27.81
CA VAL A 211 2.93 17.63 -27.20
C VAL A 211 2.61 18.51 -25.99
N ASN A 212 3.58 19.27 -25.44
CA ASN A 212 3.41 20.14 -24.27
C ASN A 212 2.66 19.44 -23.11
N LEU A 213 3.17 18.27 -22.71
CA LEU A 213 2.57 17.43 -21.68
C LEU A 213 3.09 17.81 -20.28
N THR A 214 2.20 17.84 -19.31
CA THR A 214 2.54 17.93 -17.88
C THR A 214 1.87 16.79 -17.11
N CYS A 215 2.59 16.22 -16.15
CA CYS A 215 2.16 15.04 -15.41
C CYS A 215 1.97 15.34 -13.92
N ARG A 216 0.89 14.81 -13.36
CA ARG A 216 0.71 14.69 -11.91
C ARG A 216 0.93 13.24 -11.52
N VAL A 217 1.61 13.01 -10.38
CA VAL A 217 1.79 11.69 -9.77
C VAL A 217 1.11 11.67 -8.41
N VAL A 218 0.24 10.70 -8.21
CA VAL A 218 -0.52 10.51 -6.96
C VAL A 218 -0.16 9.15 -6.36
N SER A 219 0.32 9.14 -5.12
CA SER A 219 0.43 7.93 -4.30
C SER A 219 -0.90 7.66 -3.61
N ILE A 220 -1.36 6.41 -3.68
CA ILE A 220 -2.61 5.97 -3.07
C ILE A 220 -2.33 4.84 -2.06
N PRO A 221 -1.76 5.15 -0.88
CA PRO A 221 -1.48 4.12 0.12
C PRO A 221 -2.72 3.43 0.68
N ASN A 222 -3.92 4.03 0.58
CA ASN A 222 -5.18 3.50 1.10
C ASN A 222 -6.33 3.73 0.10
N VAL A 223 -6.47 2.83 -0.85
CA VAL A 223 -7.47 2.94 -1.94
C VAL A 223 -8.90 3.06 -1.42
N ALA A 224 -9.27 2.23 -0.43
CA ALA A 224 -10.64 2.24 0.11
C ALA A 224 -11.01 3.58 0.75
N ALA A 225 -10.08 4.22 1.46
CA ALA A 225 -10.31 5.53 2.07
C ALA A 225 -10.48 6.63 1.02
N LEU A 226 -9.77 6.53 -0.13
CA LEU A 226 -9.94 7.47 -1.23
C LEU A 226 -11.30 7.30 -1.91
N CYS A 227 -11.72 6.06 -2.20
CA CYS A 227 -12.98 5.78 -2.89
C CYS A 227 -14.23 6.26 -2.12
N VAL A 228 -14.20 6.26 -0.78
CA VAL A 228 -15.30 6.80 0.03
C VAL A 228 -15.27 8.31 0.20
N ASN A 229 -14.29 9.00 -0.40
CA ASN A 229 -14.14 10.47 -0.37
C ASN A 229 -14.16 11.06 -1.79
N PRO A 230 -15.33 11.22 -2.42
CA PRO A 230 -15.45 11.67 -3.81
C PRO A 230 -14.86 13.05 -4.04
N TRP A 231 -14.88 13.91 -3.02
CA TRP A 231 -14.32 15.26 -3.13
C TRP A 231 -12.79 15.18 -3.25
N LYS A 232 -12.14 14.42 -2.40
CA LYS A 232 -10.69 14.20 -2.44
C LYS A 232 -10.25 13.50 -3.72
N LEU A 233 -11.03 12.51 -4.15
CA LEU A 233 -10.79 11.80 -5.41
C LEU A 233 -10.81 12.80 -6.61
N ASN A 234 -11.80 13.65 -6.71
CA ASN A 234 -11.89 14.65 -7.79
C ASN A 234 -10.78 15.72 -7.74
N GLU A 235 -10.31 16.08 -6.55
CA GLU A 235 -9.16 16.99 -6.37
C GLU A 235 -7.87 16.37 -6.94
N LEU A 236 -7.61 15.13 -6.59
CA LEU A 236 -6.38 14.42 -6.95
C LEU A 236 -6.41 13.90 -8.40
N VAL A 237 -7.55 13.38 -8.83
CA VAL A 237 -7.80 12.74 -10.12
C VAL A 237 -8.97 13.43 -10.82
N PRO A 238 -8.76 14.58 -11.48
CA PRO A 238 -9.84 15.31 -12.14
C PRO A 238 -10.45 14.49 -13.29
N LYS A 239 -11.79 14.45 -13.37
CA LYS A 239 -12.55 13.62 -14.34
C LYS A 239 -12.21 13.87 -15.82
N ASN A 240 -11.76 15.08 -16.15
CA ASN A 240 -11.48 15.48 -17.54
C ASN A 240 -10.00 15.34 -17.92
N VAL A 241 -9.19 14.69 -17.07
CA VAL A 241 -7.78 14.46 -17.33
C VAL A 241 -7.56 12.94 -17.47
N PRO A 242 -6.92 12.50 -18.57
CA PRO A 242 -6.53 11.09 -18.71
C PRO A 242 -5.75 10.62 -17.50
N THR A 243 -6.11 9.45 -17.00
CA THR A 243 -5.52 8.87 -15.79
C THR A 243 -5.07 7.45 -16.06
N ILE A 244 -3.83 7.13 -15.72
CA ILE A 244 -3.26 5.78 -15.83
C ILE A 244 -2.97 5.26 -14.43
N GLY A 245 -3.53 4.09 -14.11
CA GLY A 245 -3.26 3.35 -12.88
C GLY A 245 -2.10 2.37 -13.07
N ILE A 246 -1.16 2.37 -12.12
CA ILE A 246 0.01 1.49 -12.13
C ILE A 246 0.04 0.72 -10.80
N GLU A 247 -0.24 -0.56 -10.86
CA GLU A 247 -0.18 -1.46 -9.70
C GLU A 247 0.15 -2.89 -10.14
N ALA A 248 1.11 -3.51 -9.48
CA ALA A 248 1.53 -4.88 -9.78
C ALA A 248 0.54 -5.90 -9.24
N GLY A 249 -0.62 -6.02 -9.89
CA GLY A 249 -1.73 -6.89 -9.49
C GLY A 249 -2.86 -6.88 -10.51
N ALA A 250 -4.03 -7.38 -10.10
CA ALA A 250 -5.22 -7.38 -10.95
C ALA A 250 -5.70 -5.95 -11.26
N THR A 251 -6.08 -5.69 -12.50
CA THR A 251 -6.50 -4.35 -12.96
C THR A 251 -7.72 -3.79 -12.21
N MET A 252 -8.57 -4.66 -11.65
CA MET A 252 -9.71 -4.25 -10.83
C MET A 252 -9.33 -3.45 -9.57
N ASN A 253 -8.08 -3.54 -9.12
CA ASN A 253 -7.59 -2.86 -7.91
C ASN A 253 -7.75 -1.33 -7.95
N LEU A 254 -7.54 -0.72 -9.11
CA LEU A 254 -7.58 0.74 -9.31
C LEU A 254 -8.71 1.17 -10.26
N ALA A 255 -9.54 0.24 -10.72
CA ALA A 255 -10.59 0.52 -11.72
C ALA A 255 -11.58 1.61 -11.26
N GLU A 256 -11.94 1.65 -9.97
CA GLU A 256 -12.83 2.67 -9.41
C GLU A 256 -12.20 4.06 -9.42
N VAL A 257 -10.88 4.14 -9.21
CA VAL A 257 -10.14 5.41 -9.19
C VAL A 257 -9.85 5.92 -10.60
N CYS A 258 -9.45 5.04 -11.51
CA CYS A 258 -9.18 5.38 -12.91
C CYS A 258 -10.44 5.74 -13.68
N GLY A 259 -11.58 5.14 -13.33
CA GLY A 259 -12.80 5.26 -14.11
C GLY A 259 -12.75 4.51 -15.45
N ARG A 260 -13.71 4.83 -16.35
CA ARG A 260 -13.84 4.13 -17.65
C ARG A 260 -12.82 4.56 -18.71
N ASN A 261 -12.10 5.66 -18.48
CA ASN A 261 -11.18 6.28 -19.44
C ASN A 261 -9.71 6.15 -18.99
N GLY A 262 -9.46 5.34 -17.98
CA GLY A 262 -8.11 5.07 -17.45
C GLY A 262 -7.69 3.64 -17.62
#